data_c265fda55e40e27ad6e2805f58297759
#
_entry.id   c265fda55e40e27ad6e2805f58297759
#
_cell.length_a   1.000
_cell.length_b   1.000
_cell.length_c   1.000
_cell.angle_alpha   90.00
_cell.angle_beta   90.00
_cell.angle_gamma   90.00
#
_symmetry.space_group_name_H-M   'P 1'
#
loop_
_entity.id
_entity.type
_entity.pdbx_description
1 polymer ?
#
loop_
_entity_poly.entity_id
_entity_poly.type
_entity_poly.pdbx_seq_one_letter_code
_entity_poly.pdbx_strand_id
1 'polypeptide(L)'
;LHVIMMDTLKIPIKANYIGHFGIEYTDSLLSLTYLTPNARSFLLDKKMNYSFVKVNQIIENYKSVADGNIDFKEALSSYSKKPNGLNRANVWLAVITMKDEIKKAESIITFIKLEIKSGRFIDVSDLYIPILTKIDQSSLTKELNNSINKLMVMSKPNLYPDNSLANIIMLKKDKTWDWELILKERAWPIIPIIEKSGMKEPSSIEWLDYVNSTDETNLDKDSLIRWENSYSLKNFTLTKSIEQAAKNDKKALTVLLIARLMEDTPLVDFDLNNLMIIRSSLFKIGLTDLANKITYEIMTSKFINF
;
A
#
# COMPACT_ATOMS: atom_id res chain seq x y z
N LEU A 1 1.64 16.75 -29.26
CA LEU A 1 0.97 17.13 -30.52
C LEU A 1 0.30 15.93 -31.19
N HIS A 2 1.04 14.82 -31.47
CA HIS A 2 0.52 13.64 -32.18
C HIS A 2 -0.77 13.08 -31.54
N VAL A 3 -0.79 12.88 -30.23
CA VAL A 3 -1.96 12.34 -29.50
C VAL A 3 -3.17 13.28 -29.57
N ILE A 4 -2.95 14.60 -29.52
CA ILE A 4 -4.01 15.59 -29.67
C ILE A 4 -4.59 15.57 -31.09
N MET A 5 -3.74 15.42 -32.11
CA MET A 5 -4.18 15.25 -33.49
C MET A 5 -5.00 13.98 -33.68
N MET A 6 -4.63 12.86 -33.08
CA MET A 6 -5.41 11.62 -33.10
C MET A 6 -6.80 11.83 -32.49
N ASP A 7 -6.90 12.51 -31.35
CA ASP A 7 -8.18 12.83 -30.70
C ASP A 7 -9.06 13.72 -31.61
N THR A 8 -8.47 14.76 -32.19
CA THR A 8 -9.18 15.65 -33.14
C THR A 8 -9.70 14.92 -34.38
N LEU A 9 -8.91 13.96 -34.89
CA LEU A 9 -9.27 13.14 -36.05
C LEU A 9 -10.13 11.92 -35.68
N LYS A 10 -10.54 11.79 -34.42
CA LYS A 10 -11.37 10.68 -33.91
C LYS A 10 -10.69 9.31 -34.06
N ILE A 11 -9.35 9.27 -34.00
CA ILE A 11 -8.57 8.05 -34.11
C ILE A 11 -8.39 7.45 -32.69
N PRO A 12 -8.72 6.16 -32.46
CA PRO A 12 -8.57 5.55 -31.15
C PRO A 12 -7.12 5.59 -30.63
N ILE A 13 -6.94 6.20 -29.46
CA ILE A 13 -5.63 6.37 -28.83
C ILE A 13 -5.36 5.15 -27.93
N LYS A 14 -4.36 4.34 -28.29
CA LYS A 14 -3.95 3.12 -27.59
C LYS A 14 -2.86 3.42 -26.54
N ALA A 15 -2.70 2.53 -25.58
CA ALA A 15 -1.73 2.67 -24.47
C ALA A 15 -0.28 2.83 -24.92
N ASN A 16 0.13 2.20 -26.04
CA ASN A 16 1.48 2.34 -26.59
C ASN A 16 1.82 3.74 -27.09
N TYR A 17 0.81 4.56 -27.45
CA TYR A 17 1.05 5.95 -27.86
C TYR A 17 1.26 6.90 -26.67
N ILE A 18 0.84 6.50 -25.47
CA ILE A 18 0.84 7.36 -24.28
C ILE A 18 1.79 6.86 -23.17
N GLY A 19 2.37 5.66 -23.32
CA GLY A 19 3.17 5.01 -22.29
C GLY A 19 4.41 5.79 -21.84
N HIS A 20 4.98 6.60 -22.74
CA HIS A 20 6.20 7.39 -22.49
C HIS A 20 5.95 8.74 -21.80
N PHE A 21 4.69 9.20 -21.67
CA PHE A 21 4.40 10.45 -20.98
C PHE A 21 4.58 10.32 -19.46
N GLY A 22 5.10 11.37 -18.82
CA GLY A 22 5.22 11.45 -17.37
C GLY A 22 3.87 11.52 -16.66
N ILE A 23 3.88 11.40 -15.33
CA ILE A 23 2.67 11.46 -14.50
C ILE A 23 1.97 12.83 -14.60
N GLU A 24 2.74 13.88 -14.81
CA GLU A 24 2.29 15.26 -14.95
C GLU A 24 1.34 15.49 -16.14
N TYR A 25 1.41 14.64 -17.16
CA TYR A 25 0.52 14.70 -18.33
C TYR A 25 -0.75 13.85 -18.18
N THR A 26 -0.86 13.06 -17.12
CA THR A 26 -1.92 12.04 -17.01
C THR A 26 -3.32 12.65 -17.02
N ASP A 27 -3.55 13.79 -16.35
CA ASP A 27 -4.86 14.44 -16.34
C ASP A 27 -5.23 15.00 -17.70
N SER A 28 -4.29 15.63 -18.40
CA SER A 28 -4.49 16.12 -19.75
C SER A 28 -4.77 14.98 -20.73
N LEU A 29 -4.10 13.84 -20.57
CA LEU A 29 -4.35 12.65 -21.40
C LEU A 29 -5.69 12.01 -21.07
N LEU A 30 -6.12 11.96 -19.81
CA LEU A 30 -7.42 11.40 -19.39
C LEU A 30 -8.61 12.25 -19.90
N SER A 31 -8.39 13.53 -20.22
CA SER A 31 -9.42 14.40 -20.81
C SER A 31 -9.68 14.13 -22.29
N LEU A 32 -8.82 13.35 -22.97
CA LEU A 32 -8.99 13.01 -24.37
C LEU A 32 -10.22 12.12 -24.60
N THR A 33 -10.99 12.40 -25.66
CA THR A 33 -12.26 11.75 -25.92
C THR A 33 -12.10 10.33 -26.48
N TYR A 34 -11.11 10.14 -27.35
CA TYR A 34 -10.90 8.90 -28.10
C TYR A 34 -9.84 7.97 -27.48
N LEU A 35 -9.62 8.07 -26.16
CA LEU A 35 -8.85 7.06 -25.43
C LEU A 35 -9.55 5.70 -25.46
N THR A 36 -8.82 4.66 -25.88
CA THR A 36 -9.34 3.30 -25.70
C THR A 36 -9.47 2.95 -24.20
N PRO A 37 -10.40 2.05 -23.82
CA PRO A 37 -10.56 1.63 -22.42
C PRO A 37 -9.23 1.16 -21.80
N ASN A 38 -8.42 0.39 -22.54
CA ASN A 38 -7.09 -0.05 -22.08
C ASN A 38 -6.11 1.13 -21.86
N ALA A 39 -6.13 2.15 -22.72
CA ALA A 39 -5.31 3.34 -22.54
C ALA A 39 -5.74 4.14 -21.32
N ARG A 40 -7.04 4.29 -21.10
CA ARG A 40 -7.60 4.91 -19.88
C ARG A 40 -7.22 4.13 -18.63
N SER A 41 -7.36 2.81 -18.66
CA SER A 41 -6.95 1.93 -17.55
C SER A 41 -5.47 2.09 -17.23
N PHE A 42 -4.62 2.14 -18.23
CA PHE A 42 -3.18 2.36 -18.06
C PHE A 42 -2.88 3.71 -17.37
N LEU A 43 -3.53 4.79 -17.78
CA LEU A 43 -3.34 6.11 -17.18
C LEU A 43 -3.85 6.17 -15.74
N LEU A 44 -5.02 5.57 -15.47
CA LEU A 44 -5.56 5.49 -14.10
C LEU A 44 -4.68 4.65 -13.19
N ASP A 45 -4.17 3.52 -13.69
CA ASP A 45 -3.24 2.68 -12.95
C ASP A 45 -1.94 3.43 -12.61
N LYS A 46 -1.43 4.23 -13.55
CA LYS A 46 -0.28 5.10 -13.32
C LYS A 46 -0.58 6.18 -12.27
N LYS A 47 -1.76 6.78 -12.28
CA LYS A 47 -2.19 7.75 -11.23
C LYS A 47 -2.37 7.10 -9.86
N MET A 48 -2.90 5.89 -9.80
CA MET A 48 -3.09 5.16 -8.54
C MET A 48 -1.78 4.99 -7.77
N ASN A 49 -0.66 4.77 -8.46
CA ASN A 49 0.65 4.69 -7.81
C ASN A 49 1.01 5.95 -7.00
N TYR A 50 0.30 7.05 -7.21
CA TYR A 50 0.49 8.33 -6.52
C TYR A 50 -0.73 8.74 -5.67
N SER A 51 -1.70 7.84 -5.46
CA SER A 51 -2.93 8.07 -4.67
C SER A 51 -3.77 9.28 -5.13
N PHE A 52 -3.85 9.54 -6.45
CA PHE A 52 -4.58 10.69 -7.02
C PHE A 52 -5.89 10.31 -7.72
N VAL A 53 -6.38 9.08 -7.58
CA VAL A 53 -7.58 8.60 -8.27
C VAL A 53 -8.73 8.39 -7.30
N LYS A 54 -9.92 8.87 -7.66
CA LYS A 54 -11.14 8.59 -6.90
C LYS A 54 -11.60 7.15 -7.19
N VAL A 55 -12.00 6.43 -6.15
CA VAL A 55 -12.45 5.03 -6.24
C VAL A 55 -13.54 4.82 -7.29
N ASN A 56 -14.50 5.74 -7.41
CA ASN A 56 -15.56 5.65 -8.44
C ASN A 56 -15.01 5.65 -9.86
N GLN A 57 -13.97 6.45 -10.14
CA GLN A 57 -13.33 6.47 -11.46
C GLN A 57 -12.65 5.14 -11.78
N ILE A 58 -12.05 4.52 -10.77
CA ILE A 58 -11.43 3.19 -10.91
C ILE A 58 -12.51 2.15 -11.23
N ILE A 59 -13.61 2.14 -10.46
CA ILE A 59 -14.72 1.20 -10.64
C ILE A 59 -15.35 1.33 -12.03
N GLU A 60 -15.64 2.55 -12.49
CA GLU A 60 -16.17 2.80 -13.82
C GLU A 60 -15.23 2.31 -14.92
N ASN A 61 -13.95 2.58 -14.77
CA ASN A 61 -12.94 2.10 -15.70
C ASN A 61 -12.86 0.56 -15.70
N TYR A 62 -12.84 -0.08 -14.52
CA TYR A 62 -12.79 -1.54 -14.43
C TYR A 62 -14.00 -2.19 -15.11
N LYS A 63 -15.20 -1.65 -14.91
CA LYS A 63 -16.41 -2.10 -15.60
C LYS A 63 -16.31 -1.99 -17.13
N SER A 64 -15.56 -1.01 -17.64
CA SER A 64 -15.43 -0.77 -19.08
C SER A 64 -14.39 -1.63 -19.78
N VAL A 65 -13.40 -2.18 -19.02
CA VAL A 65 -12.25 -2.91 -19.60
C VAL A 65 -12.18 -4.38 -19.21
N ALA A 66 -12.82 -4.77 -18.09
CA ALA A 66 -12.75 -6.14 -17.59
C ALA A 66 -13.46 -7.13 -18.51
N ASP A 67 -12.86 -8.32 -18.68
CA ASP A 67 -13.47 -9.42 -19.39
C ASP A 67 -14.35 -10.26 -18.44
N GLY A 68 -15.66 -10.24 -18.65
CA GLY A 68 -16.62 -10.97 -17.85
C GLY A 68 -16.57 -12.51 -17.99
N ASN A 69 -15.79 -13.03 -18.92
CA ASN A 69 -15.64 -14.47 -19.13
C ASN A 69 -14.47 -15.08 -18.37
N ILE A 70 -13.62 -14.27 -17.74
CA ILE A 70 -12.44 -14.73 -17.00
C ILE A 70 -12.83 -15.03 -15.55
N ASP A 71 -12.53 -16.24 -15.08
CA ASP A 71 -12.71 -16.60 -13.69
C ASP A 71 -11.60 -16.00 -12.78
N PHE A 72 -11.81 -16.04 -11.47
CA PHE A 72 -10.87 -15.44 -10.51
C PHE A 72 -9.47 -16.06 -10.58
N LYS A 73 -9.36 -17.39 -10.74
CA LYS A 73 -8.07 -18.09 -10.75
C LYS A 73 -7.25 -17.70 -11.97
N GLU A 74 -7.91 -17.61 -13.12
CA GLU A 74 -7.29 -17.17 -14.37
C GLU A 74 -6.91 -15.68 -14.30
N ALA A 75 -7.81 -14.83 -13.81
CA ALA A 75 -7.56 -13.40 -13.61
C ALA A 75 -6.36 -13.16 -12.67
N LEU A 76 -6.29 -13.89 -11.54
CA LEU A 76 -5.20 -13.82 -10.59
C LEU A 76 -3.87 -14.30 -11.19
N SER A 77 -3.88 -15.39 -11.97
CA SER A 77 -2.70 -15.88 -12.66
C SER A 77 -2.17 -14.86 -13.68
N SER A 78 -3.06 -14.23 -14.43
CA SER A 78 -2.71 -13.18 -15.39
C SER A 78 -2.14 -11.94 -14.69
N TYR A 79 -2.74 -11.54 -13.57
CA TYR A 79 -2.25 -10.45 -12.74
C TYR A 79 -0.85 -10.76 -12.18
N SER A 80 -0.64 -11.95 -11.62
CA SER A 80 0.66 -12.34 -11.04
C SER A 80 1.81 -12.34 -12.06
N LYS A 81 1.50 -12.66 -13.33
CA LYS A 81 2.48 -12.59 -14.42
C LYS A 81 2.75 -11.16 -14.89
N LYS A 82 1.73 -10.32 -14.89
CA LYS A 82 1.80 -8.94 -15.40
C LYS A 82 0.85 -8.04 -14.59
N PRO A 83 1.30 -7.48 -13.47
CA PRO A 83 0.50 -6.55 -12.68
C PRO A 83 0.25 -5.25 -13.48
N ASN A 84 -0.99 -5.06 -13.93
CA ASN A 84 -1.41 -3.86 -14.64
C ASN A 84 -2.91 -3.60 -14.44
N GLY A 85 -3.39 -2.41 -14.85
CA GLY A 85 -4.77 -2.00 -14.65
C GLY A 85 -5.83 -2.92 -15.30
N LEU A 86 -5.54 -3.51 -16.46
CA LEU A 86 -6.46 -4.44 -17.11
C LEU A 86 -6.60 -5.74 -16.29
N ASN A 87 -5.48 -6.31 -15.86
CA ASN A 87 -5.50 -7.55 -15.07
C ASN A 87 -6.10 -7.31 -13.68
N ARG A 88 -5.94 -6.11 -13.09
CA ARG A 88 -6.65 -5.69 -11.88
C ARG A 88 -8.15 -5.60 -12.10
N ALA A 89 -8.57 -5.04 -13.24
CA ALA A 89 -9.99 -4.96 -13.60
C ALA A 89 -10.63 -6.35 -13.71
N ASN A 90 -9.93 -7.30 -14.34
CA ASN A 90 -10.39 -8.69 -14.44
C ASN A 90 -10.54 -9.36 -13.07
N VAL A 91 -9.54 -9.20 -12.18
CA VAL A 91 -9.63 -9.70 -10.80
C VAL A 91 -10.82 -9.08 -10.06
N TRP A 92 -10.99 -7.75 -10.17
CA TRP A 92 -12.08 -7.05 -9.53
C TRP A 92 -13.44 -7.55 -9.99
N LEU A 93 -13.66 -7.68 -11.31
CA LEU A 93 -14.92 -8.14 -11.87
C LEU A 93 -15.20 -9.60 -11.46
N ALA A 94 -14.21 -10.47 -11.55
CA ALA A 94 -14.34 -11.87 -11.14
C ALA A 94 -14.76 -12.00 -9.67
N VAL A 95 -14.19 -11.16 -8.79
CA VAL A 95 -14.54 -11.15 -7.36
C VAL A 95 -15.96 -10.63 -7.12
N ILE A 96 -16.34 -9.49 -7.70
CA ILE A 96 -17.68 -8.91 -7.41
C ILE A 96 -18.83 -9.77 -7.96
N THR A 97 -18.58 -10.56 -8.99
CA THR A 97 -19.56 -11.47 -9.58
C THR A 97 -19.67 -12.82 -8.86
N MET A 98 -18.78 -13.13 -7.91
CA MET A 98 -18.88 -14.35 -7.09
C MET A 98 -20.15 -14.34 -6.25
N LYS A 99 -20.85 -15.49 -6.28
CA LYS A 99 -22.06 -15.71 -5.45
C LYS A 99 -21.72 -16.27 -4.06
N ASP A 100 -20.64 -17.03 -3.96
CA ASP A 100 -20.16 -17.64 -2.72
C ASP A 100 -19.40 -16.58 -1.90
N GLU A 101 -19.99 -16.13 -0.81
CA GLU A 101 -19.44 -15.04 0.02
C GLU A 101 -18.13 -15.43 0.73
N ILE A 102 -17.97 -16.71 1.10
CA ILE A 102 -16.73 -17.20 1.73
C ILE A 102 -15.61 -17.15 0.71
N LYS A 103 -15.82 -17.73 -0.47
CA LYS A 103 -14.83 -17.68 -1.56
C LYS A 103 -14.53 -16.26 -2.01
N LYS A 104 -15.53 -15.38 -2.01
CA LYS A 104 -15.36 -13.96 -2.31
C LYS A 104 -14.40 -13.30 -1.30
N ALA A 105 -14.63 -13.51 0.00
CA ALA A 105 -13.76 -12.98 1.05
C ALA A 105 -12.32 -13.50 0.93
N GLU A 106 -12.12 -14.82 0.76
CA GLU A 106 -10.82 -15.44 0.57
C GLU A 106 -10.10 -14.88 -0.66
N SER A 107 -10.82 -14.70 -1.76
CA SER A 107 -10.29 -14.15 -3.01
C SER A 107 -9.83 -12.70 -2.85
N ILE A 108 -10.62 -11.88 -2.17
CA ILE A 108 -10.27 -10.49 -1.86
C ILE A 108 -9.00 -10.44 -1.01
N ILE A 109 -8.94 -11.21 0.07
CA ILE A 109 -7.77 -11.24 0.95
C ILE A 109 -6.52 -11.68 0.19
N THR A 110 -6.64 -12.73 -0.64
CA THR A 110 -5.53 -13.22 -1.46
C THR A 110 -5.02 -12.12 -2.41
N PHE A 111 -5.93 -11.41 -3.06
CA PHE A 111 -5.55 -10.33 -3.96
C PHE A 111 -4.93 -9.13 -3.22
N ILE A 112 -5.52 -8.72 -2.09
CA ILE A 112 -4.97 -7.63 -1.26
C ILE A 112 -3.53 -7.95 -0.82
N LYS A 113 -3.24 -9.19 -0.40
CA LYS A 113 -1.88 -9.62 -0.05
C LYS A 113 -0.88 -9.41 -1.19
N LEU A 114 -1.27 -9.67 -2.43
CA LEU A 114 -0.42 -9.42 -3.59
C LEU A 114 -0.22 -7.92 -3.86
N GLU A 115 -1.26 -7.12 -3.72
CA GLU A 115 -1.18 -5.67 -3.93
C GLU A 115 -0.37 -4.96 -2.83
N ILE A 116 -0.43 -5.45 -1.59
CA ILE A 116 0.43 -4.96 -0.50
C ILE A 116 1.91 -5.14 -0.87
N LYS A 117 2.29 -6.29 -1.42
CA LYS A 117 3.65 -6.54 -1.91
C LYS A 117 4.09 -5.54 -2.99
N SER A 118 3.15 -4.97 -3.71
CA SER A 118 3.37 -3.92 -4.71
C SER A 118 3.29 -2.50 -4.14
N GLY A 119 3.10 -2.34 -2.82
CA GLY A 119 2.99 -1.03 -2.16
C GLY A 119 1.68 -0.29 -2.48
N ARG A 120 0.59 -1.00 -2.76
CA ARG A 120 -0.69 -0.42 -3.20
C ARG A 120 -1.85 -0.70 -2.24
N PHE A 121 -1.56 -0.90 -0.96
CA PHE A 121 -2.60 -1.28 0.01
C PHE A 121 -3.72 -0.25 0.11
N ILE A 122 -3.39 1.05 0.19
CA ILE A 122 -4.38 2.11 0.40
C ILE A 122 -5.39 2.13 -0.75
N ASP A 123 -4.89 2.15 -1.98
CA ASP A 123 -5.74 2.22 -3.18
C ASP A 123 -6.67 1.00 -3.30
N VAL A 124 -6.14 -0.18 -2.97
CA VAL A 124 -6.87 -1.44 -3.05
C VAL A 124 -7.84 -1.61 -1.88
N SER A 125 -7.48 -1.15 -0.69
CA SER A 125 -8.34 -1.21 0.48
C SER A 125 -9.65 -0.46 0.27
N ASP A 126 -9.61 0.72 -0.34
CA ASP A 126 -10.81 1.51 -0.63
C ASP A 126 -11.76 0.84 -1.62
N LEU A 127 -11.25 -0.02 -2.51
CA LEU A 127 -12.05 -0.80 -3.44
C LEU A 127 -12.72 -2.02 -2.77
N TYR A 128 -12.00 -2.74 -1.93
CA TYR A 128 -12.40 -4.07 -1.47
C TYR A 128 -12.93 -4.10 -0.03
N ILE A 129 -12.49 -3.22 0.87
CA ILE A 129 -13.01 -3.18 2.24
C ILE A 129 -14.54 -2.96 2.27
N PRO A 130 -15.14 -2.07 1.46
CA PRO A 130 -16.60 -1.93 1.42
C PRO A 130 -17.34 -3.19 0.95
N ILE A 131 -16.69 -4.08 0.21
CA ILE A 131 -17.26 -5.37 -0.19
C ILE A 131 -17.17 -6.34 0.99
N LEU A 132 -16.01 -6.45 1.64
CA LEU A 132 -15.80 -7.31 2.80
C LEU A 132 -16.73 -6.98 3.97
N THR A 133 -17.00 -5.69 4.21
CA THR A 133 -17.90 -5.26 5.30
C THR A 133 -19.37 -5.61 5.09
N LYS A 134 -19.77 -5.96 3.86
CA LYS A 134 -21.13 -6.39 3.54
C LYS A 134 -21.33 -7.90 3.66
N ILE A 135 -20.28 -8.67 3.76
CA ILE A 135 -20.34 -10.12 3.93
C ILE A 135 -20.80 -10.44 5.35
N ASP A 136 -21.70 -11.38 5.50
CA ASP A 136 -22.14 -11.85 6.81
C ASP A 136 -20.99 -12.56 7.53
N GLN A 137 -20.43 -11.88 8.53
CA GLN A 137 -19.31 -12.39 9.31
C GLN A 137 -19.62 -13.67 10.10
N SER A 138 -20.90 -13.93 10.38
CA SER A 138 -21.31 -15.16 11.07
C SER A 138 -21.10 -16.42 10.25
N SER A 139 -21.06 -16.30 8.93
CA SER A 139 -20.82 -17.40 7.99
C SER A 139 -19.34 -17.70 7.76
N LEU A 140 -18.44 -16.82 8.21
CA LEU A 140 -17.01 -16.90 7.96
C LEU A 140 -16.27 -17.69 9.06
N THR A 141 -15.14 -18.31 8.69
CA THR A 141 -14.24 -18.92 9.69
C THR A 141 -13.63 -17.85 10.61
N LYS A 142 -13.24 -18.25 11.82
CA LYS A 142 -12.58 -17.34 12.78
C LYS A 142 -11.32 -16.70 12.19
N GLU A 143 -10.53 -17.47 11.42
CA GLU A 143 -9.31 -16.99 10.79
C GLU A 143 -9.59 -15.94 9.72
N LEU A 144 -10.63 -16.17 8.90
CA LEU A 144 -11.04 -15.24 7.86
C LEU A 144 -11.57 -13.93 8.46
N ASN A 145 -12.39 -14.02 9.53
CA ASN A 145 -12.85 -12.86 10.28
C ASN A 145 -11.70 -12.07 10.90
N ASN A 146 -10.72 -12.74 11.49
CA ASN A 146 -9.54 -12.06 12.03
C ASN A 146 -8.76 -11.32 10.93
N SER A 147 -8.59 -11.94 9.76
CA SER A 147 -7.93 -11.31 8.61
C SER A 147 -8.68 -10.08 8.11
N ILE A 148 -10.01 -10.16 8.02
CA ILE A 148 -10.86 -9.02 7.63
C ILE A 148 -10.74 -7.88 8.65
N ASN A 149 -10.86 -8.19 9.94
CA ASN A 149 -10.74 -7.19 11.01
C ASN A 149 -9.37 -6.52 10.98
N LYS A 150 -8.29 -7.28 10.78
CA LYS A 150 -6.94 -6.73 10.63
C LYS A 150 -6.85 -5.78 9.43
N LEU A 151 -7.38 -6.17 8.27
CA LEU A 151 -7.45 -5.31 7.08
C LEU A 151 -8.25 -4.03 7.34
N MET A 152 -9.37 -4.11 8.06
CA MET A 152 -10.17 -2.93 8.41
C MET A 152 -9.38 -1.96 9.29
N VAL A 153 -8.69 -2.47 10.32
CA VAL A 153 -7.81 -1.66 11.16
C VAL A 153 -6.69 -1.01 10.35
N MET A 154 -6.04 -1.80 9.49
CA MET A 154 -4.97 -1.31 8.62
C MET A 154 -5.45 -0.27 7.60
N SER A 155 -6.68 -0.36 7.10
CA SER A 155 -7.20 0.58 6.11
C SER A 155 -7.58 1.95 6.70
N LYS A 156 -8.05 1.96 7.94
CA LYS A 156 -8.51 3.17 8.64
C LYS A 156 -8.04 3.21 10.09
N PRO A 157 -6.72 3.24 10.35
CA PRO A 157 -6.19 3.11 11.71
C PRO A 157 -6.69 4.21 12.67
N ASN A 158 -7.04 5.37 12.15
CA ASN A 158 -7.59 6.46 12.97
C ASN A 158 -8.98 6.17 13.58
N LEU A 159 -9.73 5.23 13.01
CA LEU A 159 -11.02 4.80 13.56
C LEU A 159 -10.88 3.80 14.72
N TYR A 160 -9.66 3.34 14.98
CA TYR A 160 -9.35 2.33 16.00
C TYR A 160 -8.29 2.86 16.98
N PRO A 161 -8.59 3.92 17.77
CA PRO A 161 -7.59 4.62 18.58
C PRO A 161 -6.99 3.75 19.71
N ASP A 162 -7.68 2.71 20.13
CA ASP A 162 -7.24 1.82 21.20
C ASP A 162 -6.67 0.47 20.68
N ASN A 163 -6.59 0.31 19.36
CA ASN A 163 -6.03 -0.89 18.75
C ASN A 163 -4.51 -0.77 18.62
N SER A 164 -3.78 -1.77 19.16
CA SER A 164 -2.31 -1.81 19.17
C SER A 164 -1.70 -1.72 17.77
N LEU A 165 -2.24 -2.47 16.79
CA LEU A 165 -1.76 -2.43 15.42
C LEU A 165 -1.91 -1.02 14.81
N ALA A 166 -3.09 -0.39 14.98
CA ALA A 166 -3.32 0.97 14.51
C ALA A 166 -2.35 1.97 15.14
N ASN A 167 -2.07 1.84 16.43
CA ASN A 167 -1.16 2.72 17.15
C ASN A 167 0.29 2.57 16.66
N ILE A 168 0.73 1.33 16.40
CA ILE A 168 2.06 1.03 15.87
C ILE A 168 2.19 1.55 14.43
N ILE A 169 1.22 1.28 13.55
CA ILE A 169 1.24 1.75 12.16
C ILE A 169 1.36 3.28 12.11
N MET A 170 0.66 3.98 12.99
CA MET A 170 0.68 5.44 13.05
C MET A 170 1.82 6.01 13.91
N LEU A 171 2.60 5.18 14.60
CA LEU A 171 3.66 5.57 15.54
C LEU A 171 3.19 6.65 16.53
N LYS A 172 2.05 6.40 17.21
CA LYS A 172 1.42 7.35 18.14
C LYS A 172 2.18 7.42 19.45
N LYS A 173 2.77 8.59 19.77
CA LYS A 173 3.64 8.82 20.92
C LYS A 173 2.98 8.62 22.29
N ASP A 174 1.69 8.87 22.39
CA ASP A 174 0.89 8.79 23.62
C ASP A 174 0.42 7.36 23.95
N LYS A 175 0.69 6.41 23.09
CA LYS A 175 0.27 5.01 23.22
C LYS A 175 1.45 4.10 23.50
N THR A 176 1.17 2.98 24.15
CA THR A 176 2.11 1.88 24.33
C THR A 176 2.14 1.01 23.08
N TRP A 177 3.30 0.48 22.78
CA TRP A 177 3.47 -0.55 21.75
C TRP A 177 3.23 -1.95 22.36
N ASP A 178 2.88 -2.90 21.52
CA ASP A 178 2.45 -4.24 21.92
C ASP A 178 3.52 -5.27 21.50
N TRP A 179 4.23 -5.82 22.50
CA TRP A 179 5.26 -6.81 22.28
C TRP A 179 4.74 -8.09 21.64
N GLU A 180 3.59 -8.60 22.11
CA GLU A 180 3.01 -9.82 21.56
C GLU A 180 2.71 -9.67 20.07
N LEU A 181 2.15 -8.51 19.68
CA LEU A 181 1.91 -8.19 18.28
C LEU A 181 3.21 -8.14 17.48
N ILE A 182 4.24 -7.46 18.01
CA ILE A 182 5.53 -7.31 17.34
C ILE A 182 6.21 -8.68 17.17
N LEU A 183 6.17 -9.54 18.18
CA LEU A 183 6.72 -10.86 18.11
C LEU A 183 5.93 -11.77 17.15
N LYS A 184 4.60 -11.75 17.24
CA LYS A 184 3.71 -12.50 16.35
C LYS A 184 3.92 -12.15 14.88
N GLU A 185 4.07 -10.88 14.57
CA GLU A 185 4.33 -10.38 13.23
C GLU A 185 5.83 -10.43 12.86
N ARG A 186 6.71 -10.90 13.77
CA ARG A 186 8.17 -10.90 13.61
C ARG A 186 8.74 -9.53 13.22
N ALA A 187 8.15 -8.50 13.79
CA ALA A 187 8.42 -7.12 13.47
C ALA A 187 9.48 -6.48 14.41
N TRP A 188 10.38 -7.27 15.04
CA TRP A 188 11.44 -6.74 15.93
C TRP A 188 12.28 -5.61 15.33
N PRO A 189 12.59 -5.60 14.02
CA PRO A 189 13.32 -4.49 13.43
C PRO A 189 12.64 -3.13 13.56
N ILE A 190 11.34 -3.09 13.89
CA ILE A 190 10.62 -1.85 14.14
C ILE A 190 10.89 -1.24 15.52
N ILE A 191 11.41 -2.02 16.49
CA ILE A 191 11.60 -1.58 17.86
C ILE A 191 12.40 -0.27 17.97
N PRO A 192 13.58 -0.11 17.34
CA PRO A 192 14.30 1.15 17.37
C PRO A 192 13.54 2.32 16.75
N ILE A 193 12.62 2.03 15.82
CA ILE A 193 11.76 3.05 15.21
C ILE A 193 10.69 3.50 16.19
N ILE A 194 10.06 2.56 16.89
CA ILE A 194 9.06 2.82 17.91
C ILE A 194 9.67 3.64 19.05
N GLU A 195 10.82 3.23 19.57
CA GLU A 195 11.57 3.96 20.60
C GLU A 195 11.92 5.39 20.16
N LYS A 196 12.52 5.53 18.98
CA LYS A 196 12.84 6.87 18.41
C LYS A 196 11.60 7.72 18.16
N SER A 197 10.43 7.11 17.91
CA SER A 197 9.17 7.84 17.74
C SER A 197 8.64 8.42 19.05
N GLY A 198 9.14 7.95 20.20
CA GLY A 198 8.71 8.34 21.53
C GLY A 198 7.45 7.60 22.01
N MET A 199 7.08 6.48 21.41
CA MET A 199 6.07 5.58 21.97
C MET A 199 6.58 4.95 23.26
N LYS A 200 5.65 4.66 24.16
CA LYS A 200 5.99 4.06 25.47
C LYS A 200 6.13 2.56 25.36
N GLU A 201 7.13 2.00 26.00
CA GLU A 201 7.25 0.58 26.17
C GLU A 201 6.08 0.02 27.00
N PRO A 202 5.53 -1.16 26.68
CA PRO A 202 4.47 -1.76 27.48
C PRO A 202 4.97 -2.13 28.89
N SER A 203 4.14 -1.88 29.89
CA SER A 203 4.48 -1.99 31.31
C SER A 203 4.64 -3.44 31.83
N SER A 204 4.31 -4.43 31.03
CA SER A 204 4.41 -5.84 31.44
C SER A 204 4.59 -6.75 30.23
N ILE A 205 5.78 -7.33 30.06
CA ILE A 205 5.94 -8.51 29.21
C ILE A 205 7.12 -9.34 29.71
N GLU A 206 6.82 -10.58 30.02
CA GLU A 206 7.76 -11.67 30.12
C GLU A 206 8.16 -12.09 28.70
N TRP A 207 8.82 -11.22 27.97
CA TRP A 207 9.16 -11.44 26.56
C TRP A 207 10.15 -12.59 26.38
N LEU A 208 10.97 -12.88 27.37
CA LEU A 208 11.88 -14.02 27.39
C LEU A 208 11.14 -15.36 27.35
N ASP A 209 10.03 -15.49 28.08
CA ASP A 209 9.21 -16.69 28.08
C ASP A 209 8.49 -16.87 26.74
N TYR A 210 8.09 -15.77 26.10
CA TYR A 210 7.47 -15.82 24.78
C TYR A 210 8.47 -16.21 23.68
N VAL A 211 9.68 -15.64 23.68
CA VAL A 211 10.74 -15.98 22.73
C VAL A 211 11.14 -17.45 22.86
N ASN A 212 11.20 -17.97 24.07
CA ASN A 212 11.53 -19.38 24.33
C ASN A 212 10.38 -20.34 23.96
N SER A 213 9.15 -19.86 23.86
CA SER A 213 7.97 -20.67 23.50
C SER A 213 7.67 -20.68 21.99
N THR A 214 8.29 -19.81 21.21
CA THR A 214 8.09 -19.76 19.77
C THR A 214 8.95 -20.80 19.05
N ASP A 215 8.26 -21.81 18.52
CA ASP A 215 8.86 -22.89 17.73
C ASP A 215 9.48 -22.30 16.45
N GLU A 216 10.80 -22.41 16.28
CA GLU A 216 11.57 -21.87 15.14
C GLU A 216 11.18 -22.48 13.78
N THR A 217 10.37 -23.56 13.79
CA THR A 217 10.10 -24.37 12.59
C THR A 217 9.08 -23.76 11.61
N ASN A 218 8.32 -22.71 12.01
CA ASN A 218 7.31 -22.06 11.17
C ASN A 218 7.72 -20.66 10.67
N LEU A 219 9.01 -20.50 10.36
CA LEU A 219 9.55 -19.25 9.82
C LEU A 219 9.10 -19.04 8.36
N ASP A 220 8.13 -18.17 8.16
CA ASP A 220 7.88 -17.61 6.82
C ASP A 220 9.10 -16.78 6.38
N LYS A 221 9.89 -17.34 5.45
CA LYS A 221 11.11 -16.71 4.94
C LYS A 221 10.87 -15.33 4.35
N ASP A 222 9.70 -15.13 3.72
CA ASP A 222 9.33 -13.85 3.11
C ASP A 222 9.15 -12.75 4.18
N SER A 223 8.61 -13.11 5.35
CA SER A 223 8.48 -12.19 6.48
C SER A 223 9.82 -11.77 7.06
N LEU A 224 10.76 -12.71 7.22
CA LEU A 224 12.10 -12.42 7.71
C LEU A 224 12.84 -11.48 6.76
N ILE A 225 12.90 -11.81 5.47
CA ILE A 225 13.59 -11.00 4.46
C ILE A 225 13.03 -9.57 4.44
N ARG A 226 11.72 -9.42 4.54
CA ARG A 226 11.05 -8.11 4.57
C ARG A 226 11.50 -7.22 5.71
N TRP A 227 11.64 -7.79 6.92
CA TRP A 227 12.07 -7.03 8.10
C TRP A 227 13.58 -6.88 8.17
N GLU A 228 14.38 -7.87 7.76
CA GLU A 228 15.83 -7.80 7.71
C GLU A 228 16.33 -6.71 6.78
N ASN A 229 15.74 -6.60 5.58
CA ASN A 229 16.08 -5.53 4.62
C ASN A 229 15.73 -4.12 5.13
N SER A 230 14.95 -4.01 6.20
CA SER A 230 14.52 -2.71 6.75
C SER A 230 15.64 -1.94 7.46
N TYR A 231 16.81 -2.53 7.69
CA TYR A 231 17.93 -1.88 8.40
C TYR A 231 19.07 -1.39 7.50
N SER A 232 19.07 -1.74 6.22
CA SER A 232 20.14 -1.26 5.34
C SER A 232 19.97 0.24 5.07
N LEU A 233 20.98 1.04 5.39
CA LEU A 233 20.98 2.47 5.05
C LEU A 233 21.36 2.63 3.58
N LYS A 234 20.40 2.38 2.70
CA LYS A 234 20.56 2.63 1.27
C LYS A 234 20.49 4.14 1.02
N ASN A 235 21.27 4.62 0.04
CA ASN A 235 21.24 6.03 -0.38
C ASN A 235 21.65 7.06 0.69
N PHE A 236 22.70 6.76 1.48
CA PHE A 236 23.20 7.65 2.54
C PHE A 236 23.36 9.11 2.12
N THR A 237 23.94 9.38 0.95
CA THR A 237 24.14 10.75 0.44
C THR A 237 22.82 11.47 0.23
N LEU A 238 21.81 10.78 -0.31
CA LEU A 238 20.49 11.35 -0.58
C LEU A 238 19.76 11.65 0.74
N THR A 239 19.84 10.76 1.72
CA THR A 239 19.22 10.98 3.04
C THR A 239 19.86 12.15 3.78
N LYS A 240 21.18 12.31 3.70
CA LYS A 240 21.87 13.49 4.25
C LYS A 240 21.48 14.77 3.53
N SER A 241 21.25 14.73 2.23
CA SER A 241 20.75 15.88 1.47
C SER A 241 19.33 16.26 1.87
N ILE A 242 18.45 15.27 2.17
CA ILE A 242 17.11 15.50 2.69
C ILE A 242 17.16 16.21 4.06
N GLU A 243 17.97 15.68 4.98
CA GLU A 243 18.15 16.29 6.31
C GLU A 243 18.64 17.73 6.22
N GLN A 244 19.63 17.99 5.36
CA GLN A 244 20.21 19.31 5.17
C GLN A 244 19.22 20.29 4.52
N ALA A 245 18.45 19.84 3.52
CA ALA A 245 17.41 20.65 2.89
C ALA A 245 16.33 21.03 3.89
N ALA A 246 15.86 20.07 4.72
CA ALA A 246 14.89 20.31 5.78
C ALA A 246 15.43 21.23 6.88
N LYS A 247 16.72 21.08 7.24
CA LYS A 247 17.38 21.96 8.23
C LYS A 247 17.42 23.41 7.76
N ASN A 248 17.54 23.63 6.47
CA ASN A 248 17.58 24.96 5.86
C ASN A 248 16.20 25.45 5.37
N ASP A 249 15.12 24.86 5.83
CA ASP A 249 13.71 25.15 5.45
C ASP A 249 13.44 25.18 3.93
N LYS A 250 14.19 24.40 3.15
CA LYS A 250 14.02 24.28 1.70
C LYS A 250 12.91 23.29 1.37
N LYS A 251 11.66 23.64 1.61
CA LYS A 251 10.48 22.75 1.53
C LYS A 251 10.37 21.99 0.21
N ALA A 252 10.37 22.70 -0.92
CA ALA A 252 10.25 22.09 -2.24
C ALA A 252 11.40 21.10 -2.54
N LEU A 253 12.63 21.47 -2.21
CA LEU A 253 13.80 20.61 -2.40
C LEU A 253 13.70 19.37 -1.51
N THR A 254 13.30 19.52 -0.24
CA THR A 254 13.11 18.40 0.67
C THR A 254 12.11 17.39 0.10
N VAL A 255 10.96 17.85 -0.38
CA VAL A 255 9.92 16.98 -0.97
C VAL A 255 10.42 16.28 -2.23
N LEU A 256 11.12 17.00 -3.13
CA LEU A 256 11.69 16.40 -4.35
C LEU A 256 12.75 15.33 -4.05
N LEU A 257 13.61 15.57 -3.07
CA LEU A 257 14.61 14.58 -2.65
C LEU A 257 13.98 13.34 -2.01
N ILE A 258 12.89 13.51 -1.23
CA ILE A 258 12.11 12.41 -0.68
C ILE A 258 11.44 11.62 -1.80
N ALA A 259 10.81 12.27 -2.75
CA ALA A 259 10.19 11.61 -3.91
C ALA A 259 11.25 10.79 -4.69
N ARG A 260 12.44 11.35 -4.90
CA ARG A 260 13.54 10.63 -5.53
C ARG A 260 14.02 9.41 -4.73
N LEU A 261 14.05 9.51 -3.39
CA LEU A 261 14.41 8.38 -2.52
C LEU A 261 13.40 7.23 -2.61
N MET A 262 12.11 7.56 -2.79
CA MET A 262 11.01 6.59 -2.82
C MET A 262 10.75 6.01 -4.23
N GLU A 263 11.28 6.64 -5.28
CA GLU A 263 10.91 6.35 -6.69
C GLU A 263 11.17 4.89 -7.11
N ASP A 264 12.29 4.32 -6.68
CA ASP A 264 12.74 3.01 -7.15
C ASP A 264 12.62 1.90 -6.08
N THR A 265 12.00 2.20 -4.92
CA THR A 265 11.97 1.26 -3.80
C THR A 265 10.51 0.87 -3.48
N PRO A 266 10.12 -0.41 -3.63
CA PRO A 266 8.82 -0.89 -3.15
C PRO A 266 8.64 -0.57 -1.66
N LEU A 267 7.44 -0.15 -1.26
CA LEU A 267 7.17 0.24 0.13
C LEU A 267 7.42 -0.89 1.13
N VAL A 268 7.18 -2.13 0.73
CA VAL A 268 7.45 -3.31 1.55
C VAL A 268 8.94 -3.49 1.86
N ASP A 269 9.82 -3.10 0.94
CA ASP A 269 11.28 -3.19 1.08
C ASP A 269 11.90 -1.89 1.58
N PHE A 270 11.06 -0.87 1.89
CA PHE A 270 11.56 0.44 2.27
C PHE A 270 12.30 0.40 3.61
N ASP A 271 13.46 1.03 3.67
CA ASP A 271 14.31 1.11 4.85
C ASP A 271 13.66 1.94 5.95
N LEU A 272 13.50 1.36 7.13
CA LEU A 272 12.88 2.02 8.27
C LEU A 272 13.73 3.19 8.83
N ASN A 273 15.06 3.16 8.68
CA ASN A 273 15.89 4.30 9.05
C ASN A 273 15.64 5.49 8.10
N ASN A 274 15.49 5.21 6.80
CA ASN A 274 15.10 6.23 5.83
C ASN A 274 13.70 6.77 6.13
N LEU A 275 12.75 5.94 6.57
CA LEU A 275 11.43 6.40 7.02
C LEU A 275 11.55 7.43 8.16
N MET A 276 12.40 7.18 9.15
CA MET A 276 12.58 8.13 10.27
C MET A 276 13.19 9.45 9.79
N ILE A 277 14.12 9.41 8.85
CA ILE A 277 14.71 10.62 8.25
C ILE A 277 13.63 11.40 7.47
N ILE A 278 12.85 10.74 6.63
CA ILE A 278 11.74 11.35 5.89
C ILE A 278 10.76 12.00 6.86
N ARG A 279 10.28 11.22 7.84
CA ARG A 279 9.29 11.67 8.82
C ARG A 279 9.77 12.88 9.58
N SER A 280 10.97 12.84 10.14
CA SER A 280 11.54 13.96 10.90
C SER A 280 11.78 15.21 10.03
N SER A 281 12.22 15.03 8.79
CA SER A 281 12.43 16.11 7.84
C SER A 281 11.13 16.78 7.43
N LEU A 282 10.07 16.01 7.17
CA LEU A 282 8.75 16.53 6.82
C LEU A 282 8.11 17.29 8.02
N PHE A 283 8.20 16.74 9.25
CA PHE A 283 7.76 17.47 10.45
C PHE A 283 8.48 18.79 10.61
N LYS A 284 9.79 18.82 10.38
CA LYS A 284 10.61 20.02 10.53
C LYS A 284 10.21 21.15 9.59
N ILE A 285 9.79 20.83 8.35
CA ILE A 285 9.32 21.82 7.37
C ILE A 285 7.79 22.06 7.43
N GLY A 286 7.11 21.53 8.46
CA GLY A 286 5.69 21.74 8.71
C GLY A 286 4.72 20.91 7.86
N LEU A 287 5.20 19.88 7.15
CA LEU A 287 4.36 18.98 6.34
C LEU A 287 3.93 17.73 7.13
N THR A 288 3.28 17.95 8.26
CA THR A 288 2.88 16.92 9.22
C THR A 288 1.96 15.85 8.59
N ASP A 289 0.96 16.27 7.82
CA ASP A 289 0.01 15.33 7.19
C ASP A 289 0.71 14.41 6.18
N LEU A 290 1.63 14.96 5.39
CA LEU A 290 2.43 14.16 4.46
C LEU A 290 3.35 13.18 5.19
N ALA A 291 3.98 13.62 6.30
CA ALA A 291 4.79 12.75 7.14
C ALA A 291 3.99 11.56 7.69
N ASN A 292 2.78 11.82 8.19
CA ASN A 292 1.88 10.80 8.72
C ASN A 292 1.40 9.85 7.61
N LYS A 293 1.06 10.36 6.43
CA LYS A 293 0.62 9.55 5.29
C LYS A 293 1.73 8.60 4.82
N ILE A 294 2.94 9.10 4.60
CA ILE A 294 4.09 8.26 4.18
C ILE A 294 4.40 7.22 5.27
N THR A 295 4.39 7.62 6.54
CA THR A 295 4.59 6.69 7.66
C THR A 295 3.56 5.57 7.61
N TYR A 296 2.29 5.92 7.46
CA TYR A 296 1.20 4.97 7.37
C TYR A 296 1.38 3.98 6.20
N GLU A 297 1.68 4.46 5.02
CA GLU A 297 1.86 3.62 3.83
C GLU A 297 3.01 2.62 3.99
N ILE A 298 4.17 3.09 4.46
CA ILE A 298 5.34 2.22 4.67
C ILE A 298 5.09 1.22 5.79
N MET A 299 4.56 1.68 6.93
CA MET A 299 4.29 0.81 8.07
C MET A 299 3.24 -0.25 7.75
N THR A 300 2.16 0.13 7.06
CA THR A 300 1.11 -0.80 6.63
C THR A 300 1.68 -1.87 5.69
N SER A 301 2.57 -1.51 4.77
CA SER A 301 3.21 -2.47 3.85
C SER A 301 4.08 -3.51 4.57
N LYS A 302 4.55 -3.22 5.80
CA LYS A 302 5.34 -4.15 6.61
C LYS A 302 4.49 -5.19 7.34
N PHE A 303 3.22 -4.92 7.62
CA PHE A 303 2.32 -5.81 8.36
C PHE A 303 1.41 -6.63 7.43
N ILE A 304 2.00 -7.34 6.45
CA ILE A 304 1.24 -8.09 5.43
C ILE A 304 0.84 -9.51 5.83
N ASN A 305 1.26 -10.00 6.99
CA ASN A 305 0.86 -11.32 7.47
C ASN A 305 -0.49 -11.24 8.18
N PHE A 306 -1.51 -11.83 7.60
CA PHE A 306 -2.84 -12.01 8.19
C PHE A 306 -3.53 -13.26 7.69
#